data_0d6762b0feac68e8fd8a190312a96d0c
#
_entry.id   0d6762b0feac68e8fd8a190312a96d0c
#
_cell.length_a   1.000
_cell.length_b   1.000
_cell.length_c   1.000
_cell.angle_alpha   90.00
_cell.angle_beta   90.00
_cell.angle_gamma   90.00
#
_symmetry.space_group_name_H-M   'P 1'
#
loop_
_entity.id
_entity.type
_entity.pdbx_description
1 polymer ?
#
loop_
_entity_poly.entity_id
_entity_poly.type
_entity_poly.pdbx_seq_one_letter_code
_entity_poly.pdbx_strand_id
1 'polypeptide(L)'
;MVHRKALAALGPGFAARGFARRPAPAAAVWHRPAAAEFVVAWVQLTRSPDAFGWYGSRFIIEFRRGAEPRAGVLGPGFRFCQLLDDGGRERVRAVQNALIRRLPPPPARVLRMLDDHARECYLAQGRQVTAAYGPDDDIWFRHRDERDLDAWFRLLPVLLPGVLDAVRRRLG
;
A
#
# COMPACT_ATOMS: atom_id res chain seq x y z
N MET A 1 -0.71 1.61 -14.38
CA MET A 1 0.58 2.22 -13.96
C MET A 1 1.12 1.61 -12.68
N VAL A 2 0.39 1.64 -11.53
CA VAL A 2 0.86 1.12 -10.23
C VAL A 2 1.37 -0.33 -10.31
N HIS A 3 0.57 -1.25 -10.83
CA HIS A 3 0.96 -2.68 -10.93
C HIS A 3 2.24 -2.90 -11.74
N ARG A 4 2.43 -2.16 -12.83
CA ARG A 4 3.65 -2.27 -13.65
C ARG A 4 4.88 -1.80 -12.87
N LYS A 5 4.79 -0.67 -12.16
CA LYS A 5 5.87 -0.18 -11.30
C LYS A 5 6.14 -1.13 -10.12
N ALA A 6 5.09 -1.67 -9.52
CA ALA A 6 5.22 -2.66 -8.44
C ALA A 6 5.95 -3.94 -8.92
N LEU A 7 5.58 -4.47 -10.09
CA LEU A 7 6.24 -5.64 -10.67
C LEU A 7 7.72 -5.38 -10.94
N ALA A 8 8.06 -4.23 -11.50
CA ALA A 8 9.45 -3.86 -11.78
C ALA A 8 10.27 -3.65 -10.52
N ALA A 9 9.73 -2.92 -9.55
CA ALA A 9 10.47 -2.51 -8.36
C ALA A 9 10.56 -3.61 -7.29
N LEU A 10 9.49 -4.37 -7.08
CA LEU A 10 9.39 -5.36 -5.99
C LEU A 10 9.67 -6.79 -6.45
N GLY A 11 9.48 -7.08 -7.74
CA GLY A 11 9.67 -8.42 -8.30
C GLY A 11 11.00 -9.07 -7.95
N PRO A 12 12.16 -8.40 -8.12
CA PRO A 12 13.45 -8.97 -7.74
C PRO A 12 13.53 -9.34 -6.25
N GLY A 13 13.02 -8.51 -5.35
CA GLY A 13 13.00 -8.77 -3.91
C GLY A 13 12.11 -9.95 -3.53
N PHE A 14 10.95 -10.08 -4.16
CA PHE A 14 10.07 -11.24 -4.01
C PHE A 14 10.73 -12.52 -4.52
N ALA A 15 11.34 -12.49 -5.71
CA ALA A 15 12.02 -13.64 -6.29
C ALA A 15 13.19 -14.12 -5.41
N ALA A 16 13.98 -13.20 -4.87
CA ALA A 16 15.09 -13.52 -3.96
C ALA A 16 14.64 -14.22 -2.65
N ARG A 17 13.35 -14.17 -2.31
CA ARG A 17 12.74 -14.83 -1.15
C ARG A 17 11.82 -16.00 -1.52
N GLY A 18 11.97 -16.53 -2.73
CA GLY A 18 11.26 -17.72 -3.21
C GLY A 18 9.81 -17.49 -3.61
N PHE A 19 9.39 -16.25 -3.81
CA PHE A 19 8.08 -15.96 -4.37
C PHE A 19 8.13 -15.98 -5.89
N ALA A 20 7.23 -16.73 -6.50
CA ALA A 20 7.01 -16.73 -7.94
C ALA A 20 5.95 -15.67 -8.31
N ARG A 21 6.13 -15.01 -9.45
CA ARG A 21 5.12 -14.15 -10.03
C ARG A 21 3.97 -14.98 -10.59
N ARG A 22 2.73 -14.59 -10.27
CA ARG A 22 1.54 -15.10 -10.94
C ARG A 22 1.07 -14.11 -11.99
N PRO A 23 0.92 -14.51 -13.25
CA PRO A 23 0.27 -13.68 -14.26
C PRO A 23 -1.18 -13.40 -13.84
N ALA A 24 -1.55 -12.12 -13.81
CA ALA A 24 -2.90 -11.68 -13.52
C ALA A 24 -3.20 -10.44 -14.37
N PRO A 25 -4.37 -10.34 -15.04
CA PRO A 25 -4.63 -9.30 -16.04
C PRO A 25 -4.56 -7.86 -15.48
N ALA A 26 -4.92 -7.66 -14.22
CA ALA A 26 -5.04 -6.34 -13.62
C ALA A 26 -4.44 -6.26 -12.21
N ALA A 27 -3.50 -7.16 -11.87
CA ALA A 27 -2.90 -7.18 -10.54
C ALA A 27 -1.41 -7.56 -10.59
N ALA A 28 -0.62 -7.03 -9.65
CA ALA A 28 0.70 -7.54 -9.34
C ALA A 28 0.54 -8.56 -8.20
N VAL A 29 0.78 -9.82 -8.52
CA VAL A 29 0.59 -10.95 -7.60
C VAL A 29 1.86 -11.80 -7.57
N TRP A 30 2.26 -12.19 -6.37
CA TRP A 30 3.34 -13.14 -6.10
C TRP A 30 2.87 -14.19 -5.11
N HIS A 31 3.39 -15.37 -5.20
CA HIS A 31 3.06 -16.45 -4.28
C HIS A 31 4.28 -17.33 -3.99
N ARG A 32 4.24 -17.96 -2.83
CA ARG A 32 5.21 -18.98 -2.40
C ARG A 32 4.46 -20.14 -1.73
N PRO A 33 4.81 -21.40 -2.01
CA PRO A 33 4.27 -22.54 -1.27
C PRO A 33 4.56 -22.44 0.23
N ALA A 34 3.60 -22.85 1.06
CA ALA A 34 3.70 -22.90 2.51
C ALA A 34 2.91 -24.13 3.02
N ALA A 35 3.58 -25.27 3.20
CA ALA A 35 2.96 -26.57 3.48
C ALA A 35 1.89 -26.90 2.41
N ALA A 36 0.63 -27.13 2.81
CA ALA A 36 -0.49 -27.43 1.90
C ALA A 36 -1.16 -26.19 1.29
N GLU A 37 -0.65 -25.00 1.56
CA GLU A 37 -1.22 -23.72 1.15
C GLU A 37 -0.17 -22.85 0.44
N PHE A 38 -0.53 -21.58 0.22
CA PHE A 38 0.35 -20.57 -0.34
C PHE A 38 0.38 -19.32 0.54
N VAL A 39 1.55 -18.70 0.67
CA VAL A 39 1.64 -17.29 1.05
C VAL A 39 1.53 -16.48 -0.23
N VAL A 40 0.52 -15.62 -0.30
CA VAL A 40 0.21 -14.79 -1.47
C VAL A 40 0.41 -13.33 -1.11
N ALA A 41 1.12 -12.61 -1.96
CA ALA A 41 1.27 -11.16 -1.88
C ALA A 41 0.66 -10.52 -3.12
N TRP A 42 -0.08 -9.43 -2.94
CA TRP A 42 -0.60 -8.67 -4.08
C TRP A 42 -0.73 -7.18 -3.78
N VAL A 43 -0.71 -6.38 -4.84
CA VAL A 43 -1.00 -4.96 -4.77
C VAL A 43 -2.49 -4.73 -4.95
N GLN A 44 -3.13 -4.20 -3.92
CA GLN A 44 -4.52 -3.77 -3.95
C GLN A 44 -4.58 -2.26 -4.21
N LEU A 45 -5.45 -1.86 -5.13
CA LEU A 45 -5.71 -0.45 -5.43
C LEU A 45 -7.06 -0.05 -4.84
N THR A 46 -7.08 1.11 -4.20
CA THR A 46 -8.33 1.85 -4.01
C THR A 46 -8.31 2.99 -5.01
N ARG A 47 -9.19 2.93 -5.98
CA ARG A 47 -9.54 4.14 -6.71
C ARG A 47 -10.38 4.96 -5.73
N SER A 48 -10.02 6.21 -5.52
CA SER A 48 -10.98 7.13 -4.93
C SER A 48 -12.19 7.11 -5.86
N PRO A 49 -13.35 6.57 -5.46
CA PRO A 49 -14.54 6.56 -6.31
C PRO A 49 -15.03 7.98 -6.53
N ASP A 50 -14.45 8.93 -5.81
CA ASP A 50 -14.97 10.26 -5.70
C ASP A 50 -14.27 11.17 -6.68
N ALA A 51 -15.06 11.80 -7.53
CA ALA A 51 -14.69 13.04 -8.21
C ALA A 51 -14.11 14.10 -7.25
N PHE A 52 -14.14 13.83 -5.96
CA PHE A 52 -13.68 14.62 -4.83
C PHE A 52 -12.26 14.28 -4.35
N GLY A 53 -11.64 13.23 -4.86
CA GLY A 53 -10.31 12.76 -4.40
C GLY A 53 -9.15 13.67 -4.79
N TRP A 54 -9.18 14.92 -4.35
CA TRP A 54 -8.08 15.87 -4.57
C TRP A 54 -6.74 15.39 -3.98
N TYR A 55 -6.82 14.49 -2.99
CA TYR A 55 -5.66 13.85 -2.34
C TYR A 55 -5.14 12.60 -3.09
N GLY A 56 -5.73 12.23 -4.22
CA GLY A 56 -5.25 11.15 -5.10
C GLY A 56 -5.78 9.76 -4.78
N SER A 57 -5.24 8.78 -5.49
CA SER A 57 -5.51 7.36 -5.31
C SER A 57 -4.59 6.73 -4.26
N ARG A 58 -4.88 5.50 -3.86
CA ARG A 58 -4.12 4.77 -2.84
C ARG A 58 -3.88 3.33 -3.27
N PHE A 59 -2.79 2.74 -2.79
CA PHE A 59 -2.55 1.31 -2.91
C PHE A 59 -1.98 0.75 -1.60
N ILE A 60 -2.12 -0.56 -1.41
CA ILE A 60 -1.43 -1.31 -0.36
C ILE A 60 -0.82 -2.58 -0.96
N ILE A 61 0.08 -3.18 -0.21
CA ILE A 61 0.56 -4.54 -0.46
C ILE A 61 0.02 -5.40 0.67
N GLU A 62 -0.71 -6.43 0.32
CA GLU A 62 -1.33 -7.34 1.25
C GLU A 62 -0.69 -8.73 1.13
N PHE A 63 -0.51 -9.40 2.26
CA PHE A 63 0.00 -10.76 2.37
C PHE A 63 -1.06 -11.61 3.05
N ARG A 64 -1.39 -12.77 2.48
CA ARG A 64 -2.27 -13.74 3.11
C ARG A 64 -1.79 -15.16 2.90
N ARG A 65 -2.15 -16.02 3.84
CA ARG A 65 -2.04 -17.48 3.68
C ARG A 65 -3.39 -18.01 3.21
N GLY A 66 -3.39 -18.91 2.24
CA GLY A 66 -4.63 -19.51 1.74
C GLY A 66 -4.39 -20.63 0.73
N ALA A 67 -5.46 -21.36 0.42
CA ALA A 67 -5.42 -22.55 -0.42
C ALA A 67 -5.08 -22.27 -1.89
N GLU A 68 -5.27 -21.03 -2.35
CA GLU A 68 -5.07 -20.68 -3.75
C GLU A 68 -4.07 -19.51 -3.91
N PRO A 69 -3.17 -19.56 -4.91
CA PRO A 69 -2.19 -18.50 -5.15
C PRO A 69 -2.79 -17.32 -5.95
N ARG A 70 -3.86 -16.69 -5.47
CA ARG A 70 -4.56 -15.60 -6.15
C ARG A 70 -4.77 -14.38 -5.24
N ALA A 71 -4.91 -13.20 -5.85
CA ALA A 71 -5.31 -12.00 -5.13
C ALA A 71 -6.68 -12.18 -4.46
N GLY A 72 -6.84 -11.61 -3.27
CA GLY A 72 -8.08 -11.69 -2.51
C GLY A 72 -8.38 -13.07 -1.91
N VAL A 73 -7.38 -13.96 -1.82
CA VAL A 73 -7.54 -15.23 -1.11
C VAL A 73 -7.94 -14.99 0.34
N LEU A 74 -8.87 -15.79 0.84
CA LEU A 74 -9.30 -15.74 2.23
C LEU A 74 -8.31 -16.47 3.13
N GLY A 75 -8.11 -15.95 4.34
CA GLY A 75 -7.23 -16.53 5.35
C GLY A 75 -6.49 -15.48 6.18
N PRO A 76 -5.67 -15.92 7.14
CA PRO A 76 -4.85 -15.04 7.95
C PRO A 76 -3.96 -14.14 7.08
N GLY A 77 -3.83 -12.88 7.43
CA GLY A 77 -3.06 -11.95 6.61
C GLY A 77 -2.62 -10.70 7.33
N PHE A 78 -1.71 -9.99 6.67
CA PHE A 78 -1.13 -8.73 7.13
C PHE A 78 -0.97 -7.78 5.95
N ARG A 79 -1.02 -6.50 6.24
CA ARG A 79 -0.63 -5.45 5.30
C ARG A 79 0.83 -5.09 5.48
N PHE A 80 1.45 -4.60 4.43
CA PHE A 80 2.88 -4.28 4.41
C PHE A 80 3.32 -3.45 5.64
N CYS A 81 2.56 -2.40 5.96
CA CYS A 81 2.92 -1.50 7.06
C CYS A 81 2.78 -2.13 8.46
N GLN A 82 1.92 -3.13 8.63
CA GLN A 82 1.78 -3.89 9.88
C GLN A 82 2.99 -4.78 10.18
N LEU A 83 3.82 -5.03 9.19
CA LEU A 83 5.00 -5.88 9.26
C LEU A 83 6.31 -5.09 9.40
N LEU A 84 6.24 -3.76 9.38
CA LEU A 84 7.40 -2.88 9.52
C LEU A 84 7.86 -2.78 10.97
N ASP A 85 9.17 -2.64 11.14
CA ASP A 85 9.77 -2.15 12.37
C ASP A 85 9.57 -0.63 12.52
N ASP A 86 10.01 -0.06 13.63
CA ASP A 86 9.88 1.37 13.91
C ASP A 86 10.61 2.24 12.89
N GLY A 87 11.81 1.84 12.47
CA GLY A 87 12.57 2.55 11.45
C GLY A 87 11.88 2.52 10.08
N GLY A 88 11.27 1.40 9.70
CA GLY A 88 10.47 1.28 8.48
C GLY A 88 9.22 2.15 8.52
N ARG A 89 8.52 2.16 9.64
CA ARG A 89 7.36 3.03 9.86
C ARG A 89 7.70 4.51 9.76
N GLU A 90 8.82 4.93 10.34
CA GLU A 90 9.29 6.31 10.26
C GLU A 90 9.60 6.73 8.82
N ARG A 91 10.23 5.87 8.03
CA ARG A 91 10.51 6.12 6.61
C ARG A 91 9.23 6.24 5.79
N VAL A 92 8.24 5.38 6.03
CA VAL A 92 6.92 5.47 5.39
C VAL A 92 6.25 6.80 5.74
N ARG A 93 6.28 7.18 7.02
CA ARG A 93 5.74 8.46 7.50
C ARG A 93 6.41 9.65 6.82
N ALA A 94 7.74 9.63 6.69
CA ALA A 94 8.48 10.70 6.04
C ALA A 94 8.06 10.90 4.58
N VAL A 95 7.91 9.82 3.80
CA VAL A 95 7.40 9.89 2.42
C VAL A 95 5.96 10.40 2.41
N GLN A 96 5.07 9.84 3.23
CA GLN A 96 3.67 10.26 3.31
C GLN A 96 3.54 11.76 3.62
N ASN A 97 4.29 12.24 4.59
CA ASN A 97 4.33 13.66 4.97
C ASN A 97 4.82 14.56 3.82
N ALA A 98 5.85 14.11 3.10
CA ALA A 98 6.36 14.84 1.95
C ALA A 98 5.31 14.94 0.83
N LEU A 99 4.52 13.88 0.59
CA LEU A 99 3.44 13.87 -0.40
C LEU A 99 2.29 14.80 0.03
N ILE A 100 1.90 14.76 1.30
CA ILE A 100 0.83 15.61 1.85
C ILE A 100 1.19 17.09 1.75
N ARG A 101 2.43 17.47 2.05
CA ARG A 101 2.88 18.87 1.92
C ARG A 101 2.82 19.41 0.49
N ARG A 102 2.79 18.53 -0.52
CA ARG A 102 2.68 18.90 -1.93
C ARG A 102 1.25 18.87 -2.46
N LEU A 103 0.27 18.57 -1.62
CA LEU A 103 -1.13 18.61 -2.05
C LEU A 103 -1.50 20.05 -2.44
N PRO A 104 -2.18 20.24 -3.57
CA PRO A 104 -2.74 21.54 -3.88
C PRO A 104 -3.83 21.91 -2.86
N PRO A 105 -4.23 23.15 -2.80
CA PRO A 105 -5.42 23.50 -2.03
C PRO A 105 -6.63 22.69 -2.52
N PRO A 106 -7.53 22.31 -1.60
CA PRO A 106 -8.72 21.56 -1.97
C PRO A 106 -9.60 22.39 -2.92
N PRO A 107 -10.29 21.76 -3.88
CA PRO A 107 -11.09 22.48 -4.88
C PRO A 107 -12.21 23.28 -4.23
N ALA A 108 -12.21 24.61 -4.41
CA ALA A 108 -13.20 25.50 -3.81
C ALA A 108 -14.65 25.15 -4.17
N ARG A 109 -14.88 24.61 -5.40
CA ARG A 109 -16.19 24.13 -5.84
C ARG A 109 -16.70 23.00 -4.93
N VAL A 110 -15.84 22.04 -4.60
CA VAL A 110 -16.19 20.90 -3.74
C VAL A 110 -16.50 21.39 -2.34
N LEU A 111 -15.65 22.25 -1.77
CA LEU A 111 -15.87 22.78 -0.42
C LEU A 111 -17.20 23.53 -0.27
N ARG A 112 -17.69 24.19 -1.33
CA ARG A 112 -18.99 24.87 -1.32
C ARG A 112 -20.18 23.91 -1.39
N MET A 113 -19.99 22.68 -1.83
CA MET A 113 -21.05 21.67 -1.94
C MET A 113 -21.20 20.82 -0.67
N LEU A 114 -20.24 20.88 0.24
CA LEU A 114 -20.20 20.10 1.46
C LEU A 114 -20.74 20.93 2.63
N ASP A 115 -21.55 20.31 3.49
CA ASP A 115 -21.84 20.84 4.81
C ASP A 115 -20.56 20.87 5.68
N ASP A 116 -20.65 21.48 6.85
CA ASP A 116 -19.48 21.71 7.70
C ASP A 116 -18.82 20.40 8.15
N HIS A 117 -19.61 19.40 8.53
CA HIS A 117 -19.09 18.10 8.96
C HIS A 117 -18.40 17.34 7.80
N ALA A 118 -19.07 17.26 6.65
CA ALA A 118 -18.51 16.63 5.46
C ALA A 118 -17.25 17.36 4.98
N ARG A 119 -17.21 18.68 5.12
CA ARG A 119 -16.04 19.52 4.80
C ARG A 119 -14.86 19.20 5.72
N GLU A 120 -15.08 19.11 7.03
CA GLU A 120 -14.04 18.71 8.00
C GLU A 120 -13.51 17.32 7.70
N CYS A 121 -14.38 16.34 7.48
CA CYS A 121 -13.99 14.98 7.11
C CYS A 121 -13.16 14.94 5.81
N TYR A 122 -13.57 15.69 4.78
CA TYR A 122 -12.88 15.80 3.51
C TYR A 122 -11.48 16.40 3.65
N LEU A 123 -11.35 17.47 4.43
CA LEU A 123 -10.07 18.11 4.71
C LEU A 123 -9.18 17.23 5.58
N ALA A 124 -9.74 16.56 6.58
CA ALA A 124 -9.01 15.62 7.43
C ALA A 124 -8.44 14.46 6.64
N GLN A 125 -9.21 13.84 5.73
CA GLN A 125 -8.74 12.77 4.86
C GLN A 125 -7.56 13.22 3.98
N GLY A 126 -7.59 14.44 3.46
CA GLY A 126 -6.49 15.01 2.69
C GLY A 126 -5.22 15.23 3.53
N ARG A 127 -5.40 15.68 4.75
CA ARG A 127 -4.32 16.06 5.68
C ARG A 127 -3.90 14.94 6.62
N GLN A 128 -4.57 13.81 6.59
CA GLN A 128 -4.32 12.71 7.51
C GLN A 128 -2.88 12.21 7.38
N VAL A 129 -2.04 12.84 8.17
CA VAL A 129 -0.77 12.34 8.63
C VAL A 129 -1.14 11.57 9.89
N THR A 130 -1.18 10.29 9.84
CA THR A 130 -1.28 9.53 11.07
C THR A 130 -0.04 9.86 11.89
N ALA A 131 -0.22 10.50 13.01
CA ALA A 131 0.87 10.95 13.88
C ALA A 131 1.67 9.80 14.46
N ALA A 132 1.09 8.60 14.49
CA ALA A 132 1.75 7.35 14.85
C ALA A 132 1.12 6.24 14.02
N TYR A 133 1.95 5.49 13.33
CA TYR A 133 1.56 4.23 12.72
C TYR A 133 1.81 3.13 13.75
N GLY A 134 0.77 2.71 14.45
CA GLY A 134 0.82 1.49 15.26
C GLY A 134 0.92 0.25 14.38
N PRO A 135 1.24 -0.92 14.96
CA PRO A 135 1.29 -2.18 14.22
C PRO A 135 -0.06 -2.55 13.58
N ASP A 136 -1.16 -2.02 14.09
CA ASP A 136 -2.53 -2.30 13.62
C ASP A 136 -3.06 -1.25 12.65
N ASP A 137 -2.31 -0.18 12.38
CA ASP A 137 -2.75 0.91 11.51
C ASP A 137 -2.82 0.48 10.05
N ASP A 138 -3.94 0.80 9.44
CA ASP A 138 -4.21 0.53 8.02
C ASP A 138 -3.66 1.66 7.15
N ILE A 139 -2.40 1.55 6.75
CA ILE A 139 -1.75 2.58 5.96
C ILE A 139 -1.84 2.26 4.48
N TRP A 140 -2.48 3.16 3.76
CA TRP A 140 -2.55 3.17 2.32
C TRP A 140 -1.52 4.13 1.73
N PHE A 141 -0.70 3.65 0.78
CA PHE A 141 0.29 4.46 0.07
C PHE A 141 -0.40 5.38 -0.94
N ARG A 142 -0.46 6.66 -0.64
CA ARG A 142 -1.11 7.66 -1.50
C ARG A 142 -0.26 8.04 -2.69
N HIS A 143 -0.92 8.32 -3.82
CA HIS A 143 -0.27 8.86 -5.00
C HIS A 143 -1.26 9.65 -5.85
N ARG A 144 -0.81 10.73 -6.45
CA ARG A 144 -1.58 11.55 -7.41
C ARG A 144 -1.04 11.39 -8.81
N ASP A 145 0.27 11.26 -8.93
CA ASP A 145 0.97 11.21 -10.19
C ASP A 145 2.11 10.15 -10.16
N GLU A 146 2.87 10.11 -11.23
CA GLU A 146 3.99 9.19 -11.37
C GLU A 146 5.14 9.51 -10.42
N ARG A 147 5.38 10.78 -10.11
CA ARG A 147 6.42 11.21 -9.17
C ARG A 147 6.15 10.70 -7.76
N ASP A 148 4.88 10.70 -7.34
CA ASP A 148 4.47 10.15 -6.06
C ASP A 148 4.71 8.64 -6.01
N LEU A 149 4.36 7.94 -7.10
CA LEU A 149 4.64 6.51 -7.24
C LEU A 149 6.14 6.20 -7.20
N ASP A 150 6.97 7.03 -7.84
CA ASP A 150 8.41 6.86 -7.83
C ASP A 150 9.00 7.03 -6.43
N ALA A 151 8.44 7.91 -5.61
CA ALA A 151 8.84 8.05 -4.23
C ALA A 151 8.58 6.77 -3.43
N TRP A 152 7.40 6.16 -3.61
CA TRP A 152 7.06 4.89 -2.99
C TRP A 152 7.93 3.74 -3.51
N PHE A 153 8.06 3.59 -4.83
CA PHE A 153 8.82 2.48 -5.42
C PHE A 153 10.34 2.63 -5.34
N ARG A 154 10.84 3.72 -4.80
CA ARG A 154 12.23 3.82 -4.28
C ARG A 154 12.34 3.32 -2.84
N LEU A 155 11.33 3.56 -2.00
CA LEU A 155 11.36 3.15 -0.59
C LEU A 155 10.99 1.68 -0.39
N LEU A 156 9.90 1.22 -1.00
CA LEU A 156 9.34 -0.11 -0.74
C LEU A 156 10.32 -1.27 -0.98
N PRO A 157 11.17 -1.27 -2.05
CA PRO A 157 12.19 -2.30 -2.23
C PRO A 157 13.22 -2.36 -1.10
N VAL A 158 13.52 -1.22 -0.48
CA VAL A 158 14.47 -1.15 0.66
C VAL A 158 13.87 -1.78 1.91
N LEU A 159 12.57 -1.64 2.12
CA LEU A 159 11.84 -2.19 3.28
C LEU A 159 11.42 -3.65 3.07
N LEU A 160 11.27 -4.09 1.82
CA LEU A 160 10.71 -5.39 1.46
C LEU A 160 11.44 -6.58 2.11
N PRO A 161 12.78 -6.65 2.20
CA PRO A 161 13.45 -7.77 2.84
C PRO A 161 13.00 -8.01 4.28
N GLY A 162 12.96 -6.99 5.11
CA GLY A 162 12.51 -7.08 6.49
C GLY A 162 11.04 -7.48 6.61
N VAL A 163 10.20 -6.96 5.73
CA VAL A 163 8.78 -7.33 5.64
C VAL A 163 8.62 -8.82 5.27
N LEU A 164 9.37 -9.32 4.28
CA LEU A 164 9.28 -10.73 3.86
C LEU A 164 9.82 -11.68 4.94
N ASP A 165 10.80 -11.26 5.73
CA ASP A 165 11.26 -12.03 6.90
C ASP A 165 10.15 -12.08 7.99
N ALA A 166 9.43 -10.98 8.21
CA ALA A 166 8.27 -10.96 9.10
C ALA A 166 7.11 -11.82 8.58
N VAL A 167 6.82 -11.79 7.28
CA VAL A 167 5.85 -12.67 6.62
C VAL A 167 6.21 -14.13 6.85
N ARG A 168 7.48 -14.50 6.66
CA ARG A 168 7.95 -15.87 6.87
C ARG A 168 7.72 -16.35 8.31
N ARG A 169 7.97 -15.49 9.30
CA ARG A 169 7.74 -15.84 10.71
C ARG A 169 6.28 -15.98 11.08
N ARG A 170 5.38 -15.24 10.44
CA ARG A 170 3.96 -15.14 10.81
C ARG A 170 3.02 -15.99 9.94
N LEU A 171 3.37 -16.23 8.70
CA LEU A 171 2.53 -16.94 7.72
C LEU A 171 3.22 -18.14 7.08
N GLY A 172 4.50 -18.35 7.32
CA GLY A 172 5.34 -19.40 6.71
C GLY A 172 5.29 -20.76 7.37
#